data_725804ba2397fb11b7d22bcf0b1ca9ee
#
_entry.id   725804ba2397fb11b7d22bcf0b1ca9ee
#
_cell.length_a   1.000
_cell.length_b   1.000
_cell.length_c   1.000
_cell.angle_alpha   90.00
_cell.angle_beta   90.00
_cell.angle_gamma   90.00
#
_symmetry.space_group_name_H-M   'P 1'
#
loop_
_entity.id
_entity.type
_entity.pdbx_description
1 polymer ?
#
loop_
_entity_poly.entity_id
_entity_poly.type
_entity_poly.pdbx_seq_one_letter_code
_entity_poly.pdbx_strand_id
1 'polypeptide(L)'
;MPYQGNPGTSKLGNVLSKRMLKQSETSLILDYGSIEADYSLKTNTFPVPIPKSDYTVCRCVGGLSLNTSGGEHGGHESGNGSHSHNIPVPVIEPGDRVLVAWIQNEVTVIDVIVPASSIQGGTA
;
A
#
# COMPACT_ATOMS: atom_id res chain seq x y z
N MET A 1 37.07 -29.27 -18.24
CA MET A 1 37.83 -28.07 -17.94
C MET A 1 36.89 -26.96 -17.52
N PRO A 2 37.11 -26.37 -16.38
CA PRO A 2 36.29 -25.25 -16.00
C PRO A 2 36.54 -24.08 -16.99
N TYR A 3 35.47 -23.51 -17.44
CA TYR A 3 35.52 -22.35 -18.31
C TYR A 3 36.20 -21.20 -17.58
N GLN A 4 37.30 -20.72 -18.14
CA GLN A 4 37.93 -19.52 -17.63
C GLN A 4 37.43 -18.32 -18.41
N GLY A 5 36.36 -17.73 -17.91
CA GLY A 5 35.86 -16.51 -18.51
C GLY A 5 36.75 -15.32 -18.25
N ASN A 6 36.45 -14.22 -18.92
CA ASN A 6 37.07 -12.93 -18.69
C ASN A 6 37.00 -12.56 -17.20
N PRO A 7 38.14 -12.24 -16.55
CA PRO A 7 38.14 -11.88 -15.13
C PRO A 7 37.21 -10.71 -14.77
N GLY A 8 37.05 -9.75 -15.65
CA GLY A 8 36.14 -8.64 -15.45
C GLY A 8 34.67 -9.07 -15.44
N THR A 9 34.30 -9.97 -16.34
CA THR A 9 32.95 -10.52 -16.42
C THR A 9 32.63 -11.36 -15.18
N SER A 10 33.58 -12.15 -14.71
CA SER A 10 33.41 -12.95 -13.49
C SER A 10 33.25 -12.07 -12.25
N LYS A 11 34.00 -10.96 -12.18
CA LYS A 11 33.90 -10.01 -11.09
C LYS A 11 32.54 -9.31 -11.07
N LEU A 12 32.05 -8.91 -12.23
CA LEU A 12 30.73 -8.32 -12.36
C LEU A 12 29.63 -9.30 -11.96
N GLY A 13 29.72 -10.56 -12.39
CA GLY A 13 28.79 -11.61 -12.02
C GLY A 13 28.74 -11.82 -10.52
N ASN A 14 29.88 -11.82 -9.85
CA ASN A 14 29.96 -11.97 -8.40
C ASN A 14 29.32 -10.77 -7.67
N VAL A 15 29.55 -9.54 -8.14
CA VAL A 15 28.95 -8.35 -7.55
C VAL A 15 27.44 -8.37 -7.71
N LEU A 16 26.95 -8.74 -8.89
CA LEU A 16 25.51 -8.83 -9.14
C LEU A 16 24.86 -9.93 -8.28
N SER A 17 25.49 -11.09 -8.17
CA SER A 17 25.00 -12.18 -7.34
C SER A 17 24.92 -11.77 -5.87
N LYS A 18 25.93 -11.09 -5.36
CA LYS A 18 25.92 -10.59 -3.97
C LYS A 18 24.82 -9.57 -3.75
N ARG A 19 24.58 -8.68 -4.70
CA ARG A 19 23.50 -7.71 -4.61
C ARG A 19 22.14 -8.37 -4.65
N MET A 20 21.95 -9.36 -5.50
CA MET A 20 20.71 -10.12 -5.58
C MET A 20 20.44 -10.90 -4.31
N LEU A 21 21.46 -11.52 -3.72
CA LEU A 21 21.36 -12.19 -2.43
C LEU A 21 21.00 -11.19 -1.33
N LYS A 22 21.64 -10.05 -1.32
CA LYS A 22 21.35 -9.01 -0.33
C LYS A 22 19.93 -8.46 -0.48
N GLN A 23 19.45 -8.31 -1.70
CA GLN A 23 18.06 -7.93 -1.96
C GLN A 23 17.08 -9.00 -1.52
N SER A 24 17.41 -10.28 -1.68
CA SER A 24 16.55 -11.35 -1.19
C SER A 24 16.60 -11.49 0.32
N GLU A 25 17.70 -11.13 0.98
CA GLU A 25 17.81 -11.07 2.44
C GLU A 25 17.01 -9.89 3.03
N THR A 26 16.91 -8.79 2.29
CA THR A 26 16.07 -7.63 2.64
C THR A 26 14.73 -7.71 1.92
N SER A 27 14.22 -8.91 1.76
CA SER A 27 13.01 -9.16 0.98
C SER A 27 11.80 -8.45 1.56
N LEU A 28 10.86 -8.15 0.69
CA LEU A 28 9.55 -7.65 1.03
C LEU A 28 8.89 -8.56 2.06
N ILE A 29 8.54 -8.00 3.21
CA ILE A 29 7.80 -8.72 4.24
C ILE A 29 6.38 -8.19 4.24
N LEU A 30 5.43 -9.07 3.98
CA LEU A 30 4.02 -8.75 4.14
C LEU A 30 3.58 -9.17 5.53
N ASP A 31 2.80 -8.33 6.18
CA ASP A 31 2.33 -8.58 7.53
C ASP A 31 0.95 -7.97 7.73
N TYR A 32 0.30 -8.37 8.79
CA TYR A 32 -0.94 -7.76 9.25
C TYR A 32 -0.64 -6.80 10.38
N GLY A 33 -1.45 -5.77 10.47
CA GLY A 33 -1.36 -4.80 11.53
C GLY A 33 -2.73 -4.28 11.92
N SER A 34 -2.75 -3.41 12.89
CA SER A 34 -3.95 -2.73 13.36
C SER A 34 -3.65 -1.26 13.60
N ILE A 35 -4.67 -0.43 13.38
CA ILE A 35 -4.58 1.00 13.65
C ILE A 35 -5.11 1.23 15.07
N GLU A 36 -4.24 1.78 15.92
CA GLU A 36 -4.58 2.08 17.30
C GLU A 36 -5.38 3.38 17.42
N ALA A 37 -5.87 3.65 18.62
CA ALA A 37 -6.74 4.82 18.88
C ALA A 37 -6.06 6.16 18.53
N ASP A 38 -4.76 6.25 18.63
CA ASP A 38 -3.97 7.43 18.31
C ASP A 38 -3.43 7.42 16.88
N TYR A 39 -3.96 6.54 16.01
CA TYR A 39 -3.48 6.31 14.66
C TYR A 39 -2.08 5.71 14.56
N SER A 40 -1.51 5.24 15.65
CA SER A 40 -0.28 4.47 15.55
C SER A 40 -0.56 3.10 14.94
N LEU A 41 0.44 2.56 14.26
CA LEU A 41 0.35 1.28 13.58
C LEU A 41 1.05 0.22 14.42
N LYS A 42 0.34 -0.83 14.74
CA LYS A 42 0.89 -1.99 15.41
C LYS A 42 0.91 -3.17 14.45
N THR A 43 2.06 -3.76 14.23
CA THR A 43 2.22 -4.90 13.33
C THR A 43 2.64 -6.14 14.10
N ASN A 44 2.45 -7.31 13.51
CA ASN A 44 2.91 -8.55 14.12
C ASN A 44 4.44 -8.67 14.13
N THR A 45 5.09 -8.13 13.10
CA THR A 45 6.55 -8.17 12.97
C THR A 45 7.24 -7.27 13.98
N PHE A 46 6.63 -6.14 14.30
CA PHE A 46 7.23 -5.15 15.17
C PHE A 46 6.27 -4.82 16.32
N PRO A 47 6.61 -5.21 17.56
CA PRO A 47 5.66 -5.13 18.67
C PRO A 47 5.46 -3.72 19.22
N VAL A 48 6.32 -2.76 18.86
CA VAL A 48 6.20 -1.39 19.33
C VAL A 48 5.29 -0.62 18.37
N PRO A 49 4.29 0.13 18.88
CA PRO A 49 3.46 0.96 18.01
C PRO A 49 4.28 1.98 17.25
N ILE A 50 4.00 2.10 15.96
CA ILE A 50 4.70 3.02 15.07
C ILE A 50 3.86 4.28 14.93
N PRO A 51 4.39 5.44 15.33
CA PRO A 51 3.62 6.68 15.26
C PRO A 51 3.17 7.01 13.83
N LYS A 52 2.10 7.75 13.72
CA LYS A 52 1.54 8.19 12.43
C LYS A 52 2.57 8.91 11.56
N SER A 53 3.55 9.56 12.15
CA SER A 53 4.62 10.25 11.44
C SER A 53 5.65 9.32 10.83
N ASP A 54 5.67 8.05 11.23
CA ASP A 54 6.77 7.14 10.91
C ASP A 54 6.36 6.00 9.99
N TYR A 55 5.13 6.00 9.51
CA TYR A 55 4.70 5.03 8.50
C TYR A 55 4.03 5.74 7.33
N THR A 56 3.93 5.05 6.22
CA THR A 56 3.29 5.56 5.01
C THR A 56 2.03 4.76 4.69
N VAL A 57 1.16 5.34 3.89
CA VAL A 57 -0.06 4.67 3.43
C VAL A 57 -0.17 4.81 1.92
N CYS A 58 -0.70 3.77 1.28
CA CYS A 58 -1.09 3.88 -0.11
C CYS A 58 -2.24 4.87 -0.22
N ARG A 59 -2.22 5.69 -1.24
CA ARG A 59 -3.24 6.73 -1.42
C ARG A 59 -4.66 6.19 -1.51
N CYS A 60 -4.82 4.93 -1.89
CA CYS A 60 -6.14 4.30 -1.99
C CYS A 60 -6.83 4.13 -0.63
N VAL A 61 -6.09 4.18 0.47
CA VAL A 61 -6.63 4.11 1.83
C VAL A 61 -6.26 5.33 2.67
N GLY A 62 -5.67 6.33 2.04
CA GLY A 62 -5.22 7.54 2.69
C GLY A 62 -6.23 8.68 2.70
N GLY A 63 -7.44 8.45 2.24
CA GLY A 63 -8.49 9.47 2.24
C GLY A 63 -8.35 10.54 1.18
N LEU A 64 -7.59 10.27 0.12
CA LEU A 64 -7.48 11.19 -1.00
C LEU A 64 -8.82 11.27 -1.74
N SER A 65 -9.44 12.42 -1.68
CA SER A 65 -10.68 12.67 -2.41
C SER A 65 -10.38 12.84 -3.90
N LEU A 66 -11.05 12.05 -4.70
CA LEU A 66 -11.07 12.25 -6.14
C LEU A 66 -12.22 13.21 -6.44
N ASN A 67 -11.88 14.46 -6.68
CA ASN A 67 -12.84 15.41 -7.21
C ASN A 67 -12.95 15.17 -8.72
N THR A 68 -14.01 14.52 -9.11
CA THR A 68 -14.42 14.62 -10.49
C THR A 68 -15.20 15.91 -10.64
N SER A 69 -14.54 16.98 -10.98
CA SER A 69 -15.23 18.10 -11.54
C SER A 69 -15.70 17.66 -12.92
N GLY A 70 -16.92 17.24 -13.00
CA GLY A 70 -17.52 16.94 -14.27
C GLY A 70 -17.57 18.21 -15.09
N GLY A 71 -17.09 18.13 -16.31
CA GLY A 71 -17.24 19.21 -17.24
C GLY A 71 -18.71 19.62 -17.37
N GLU A 72 -18.92 20.87 -17.67
CA GLU A 72 -20.24 21.44 -17.86
C GLU A 72 -21.03 20.56 -18.84
N HIS A 73 -22.01 19.88 -18.30
CA HIS A 73 -23.01 19.27 -19.13
C HIS A 73 -23.88 20.36 -19.70
N GLY A 74 -24.01 20.43 -20.99
CA GLY A 74 -25.02 21.25 -21.61
C GLY A 74 -26.37 20.97 -20.97
N GLY A 75 -27.13 22.02 -20.72
CA GLY A 75 -28.33 22.00 -19.92
C GLY A 75 -29.23 20.80 -20.15
N HIS A 76 -29.34 19.99 -19.12
CA HIS A 76 -30.36 18.98 -19.04
C HIS A 76 -31.64 19.59 -18.54
N GLU A 77 -32.75 19.17 -19.12
CA GLU A 77 -34.07 19.67 -18.68
C GLU A 77 -34.42 19.31 -17.24
N SER A 78 -33.69 18.39 -16.62
CA SER A 78 -34.03 17.88 -15.30
C SER A 78 -32.99 18.20 -14.26
N GLY A 79 -32.30 19.33 -14.33
CA GLY A 79 -31.38 19.69 -13.28
C GLY A 79 -30.42 20.77 -13.67
N ASN A 80 -30.07 21.55 -12.69
CA ASN A 80 -28.99 22.49 -12.79
C ASN A 80 -27.68 21.73 -12.99
N GLY A 81 -27.04 21.97 -14.11
CA GLY A 81 -25.94 21.16 -14.57
C GLY A 81 -24.61 21.33 -13.85
N SER A 82 -24.59 21.78 -12.61
CA SER A 82 -23.33 21.75 -11.86
C SER A 82 -23.54 21.06 -10.52
N HIS A 83 -23.26 19.79 -10.50
CA HIS A 83 -23.12 19.07 -9.26
C HIS A 83 -21.77 18.40 -9.24
N SER A 84 -21.06 18.59 -8.17
CA SER A 84 -19.80 17.89 -7.93
C SER A 84 -20.11 16.60 -7.23
N HIS A 85 -19.72 15.49 -7.82
CA HIS A 85 -19.77 14.21 -7.14
C HIS A 85 -18.49 14.02 -6.34
N ASN A 86 -18.63 14.05 -5.04
CA ASN A 86 -17.54 13.72 -4.15
C ASN A 86 -17.66 12.21 -3.83
N ILE A 87 -16.77 11.42 -4.41
CA ILE A 87 -16.67 10.01 -4.09
C ILE A 87 -15.69 9.90 -2.91
N PRO A 88 -16.18 9.56 -1.70
CA PRO A 88 -15.27 9.39 -0.58
C PRO A 88 -14.36 8.20 -0.82
N VAL A 89 -13.06 8.43 -0.78
CA VAL A 89 -12.07 7.37 -0.84
C VAL A 89 -11.89 6.83 0.58
N PRO A 90 -11.77 5.50 0.73
CA PRO A 90 -11.56 4.92 2.06
C PRO A 90 -10.34 5.52 2.75
N VAL A 91 -10.49 5.80 4.03
CA VAL A 91 -9.41 6.23 4.90
C VAL A 91 -9.28 5.25 6.05
N ILE A 92 -8.05 4.93 6.41
CA ILE A 92 -7.82 4.08 7.57
C ILE A 92 -8.29 4.78 8.83
N GLU A 93 -8.93 4.01 9.70
CA GLU A 93 -9.49 4.50 10.96
C GLU A 93 -9.00 3.65 12.13
N PRO A 94 -8.99 4.20 13.35
CA PRO A 94 -8.67 3.40 14.52
C PRO A 94 -9.57 2.16 14.62
N GLY A 95 -8.97 1.04 14.92
CA GLY A 95 -9.65 -0.26 14.97
C GLY A 95 -9.56 -1.05 13.69
N ASP A 96 -9.12 -0.45 12.61
CA ASP A 96 -8.97 -1.16 11.33
C ASP A 96 -7.83 -2.17 11.39
N ARG A 97 -8.09 -3.32 10.80
CA ARG A 97 -7.05 -4.30 10.50
C ARG A 97 -6.51 -4.01 9.11
N VAL A 98 -5.20 -4.01 8.95
CA VAL A 98 -4.57 -3.58 7.71
C VAL A 98 -3.54 -4.61 7.24
N LEU A 99 -3.36 -4.63 5.93
CA LEU A 99 -2.23 -5.32 5.31
C LEU A 99 -1.10 -4.31 5.16
N VAL A 100 0.07 -4.67 5.63
CA VAL A 100 1.25 -3.80 5.58
C VAL A 100 2.38 -4.49 4.84
N ALA A 101 3.22 -3.69 4.22
CA ALA A 101 4.45 -4.15 3.59
C ALA A 101 5.64 -3.47 4.27
N TRP A 102 6.61 -4.27 4.66
CA TRP A 102 7.90 -3.80 5.12
C TRP A 102 8.86 -3.81 3.94
N ILE A 103 9.28 -2.65 3.51
CA ILE A 103 10.27 -2.49 2.45
C ILE A 103 11.49 -1.85 3.08
N GLN A 104 12.52 -2.66 3.29
CA GLN A 104 13.69 -2.25 4.07
C GLN A 104 13.26 -1.87 5.49
N ASN A 105 13.48 -0.64 5.90
CA ASN A 105 13.10 -0.16 7.23
C ASN A 105 11.82 0.67 7.24
N GLU A 106 11.10 0.69 6.14
CA GLU A 106 9.90 1.48 5.99
C GLU A 106 8.67 0.59 5.90
N VAL A 107 7.63 0.91 6.66
CA VAL A 107 6.37 0.20 6.65
C VAL A 107 5.31 1.03 5.94
N THR A 108 4.60 0.39 5.04
CA THR A 108 3.52 1.01 4.26
C THR A 108 2.23 0.23 4.46
N VAL A 109 1.17 0.93 4.82
CA VAL A 109 -0.17 0.36 4.84
C VAL A 109 -0.69 0.27 3.42
N ILE A 110 -1.01 -0.94 2.98
CA ILE A 110 -1.45 -1.18 1.60
C ILE A 110 -2.96 -1.08 1.50
N ASP A 111 -3.69 -1.71 2.43
CA ASP A 111 -5.14 -1.72 2.38
C ASP A 111 -5.71 -2.13 3.73
N VAL A 112 -6.99 -1.83 3.91
CA VAL A 112 -7.79 -2.31 5.04
C VAL A 112 -8.27 -3.72 4.71
N ILE A 113 -8.22 -4.60 5.70
CA ILE A 113 -8.66 -5.97 5.56
C ILE A 113 -10.00 -6.11 6.26
N VAL A 114 -10.96 -6.65 5.55
CA VAL A 114 -12.28 -6.93 6.09
C VAL A 114 -12.60 -8.42 5.90
N PRO A 115 -13.45 -9.00 6.75
CA PRO A 115 -13.87 -10.39 6.54
C PRO A 115 -14.58 -10.57 5.20
N ALA A 116 -14.37 -11.71 4.57
CA ALA A 116 -15.04 -12.01 3.30
C ALA A 116 -16.57 -12.02 3.45
N SER A 117 -17.06 -12.29 4.65
CA SER A 117 -18.49 -12.24 4.95
C SER A 117 -19.10 -10.85 4.80
N SER A 118 -18.27 -9.81 4.75
CA SER A 118 -18.76 -8.44 4.55
C SER A 118 -18.87 -8.07 3.07
N ILE A 119 -18.58 -8.98 2.16
CA ILE A 119 -18.77 -8.73 0.73
C ILE A 119 -20.26 -8.53 0.46
N GLN A 120 -20.58 -7.39 -0.15
CA GLN A 120 -21.95 -7.07 -0.53
C GLN A 120 -22.18 -7.35 -2.01
N GLY A 121 -23.41 -7.74 -2.34
CA GLY A 121 -23.82 -7.92 -3.73
C GLY A 121 -23.60 -9.31 -4.30
N GLY A 122 -23.20 -10.27 -3.49
CA GLY A 122 -23.14 -11.65 -3.93
C GLY A 122 -24.46 -12.37 -3.68
N THR A 123 -25.42 -12.23 -4.57
CA THR A 123 -26.54 -13.16 -4.58
C THR A 123 -26.08 -14.45 -5.26
N ALA A 124 -25.97 -15.46 -4.48
CA ALA A 124 -25.78 -16.78 -5.04
C ALA A 124 -26.96 -17.16 -5.93
#